data_0d43ad7eab272405a5d3f77118cc4b96
#
_entry.id   0d43ad7eab272405a5d3f77118cc4b96
#
_cell.length_a   1.000
_cell.length_b   1.000
_cell.length_c   1.000
_cell.angle_alpha   90.00
_cell.angle_beta   90.00
_cell.angle_gamma   90.00
#
_symmetry.space_group_name_H-M   'P 1'
#
loop_
_entity.id
_entity.type
_entity.pdbx_description
1 polymer ?
#
loop_
_entity_poly.entity_id
_entity_poly.type
_entity_poly.pdbx_seq_one_letter_code
_entity_poly.pdbx_strand_id
1 'polypeptide(L)'
;MIVGGEFVRKPTNQDAQLLLQLEQLLLMEPNQKALHWFWRIFLPQKIQSIDQIRKTYPSNSEGSTYLDRLSAFWESAGVLVNNGLLNEKLFFDRFWVKPYWEALKYIIFSDRETNKEQRIAEHFELLAKKEQVWQKRASSK
;
A
#
# COMPACT_ATOMS: atom_id res chain seq x y z
N MET A 1 4.52 -8.71 22.46
CA MET A 1 3.22 -8.94 21.79
C MET A 1 3.37 -9.93 20.67
N ILE A 2 2.44 -10.86 20.54
CA ILE A 2 2.46 -11.86 19.47
C ILE A 2 1.26 -11.62 18.55
N VAL A 3 1.53 -11.51 17.24
CA VAL A 3 0.51 -11.32 16.20
C VAL A 3 0.81 -12.30 15.07
N GLY A 4 -0.22 -13.05 14.62
CA GLY A 4 -0.05 -14.02 13.54
C GLY A 4 0.93 -15.14 13.85
N GLY A 5 1.20 -15.42 15.14
CA GLY A 5 2.21 -16.40 15.55
C GLY A 5 3.61 -15.82 15.63
N GLU A 6 3.80 -14.56 15.28
CA GLU A 6 5.10 -13.87 15.32
C GLU A 6 5.14 -12.87 16.47
N PHE A 7 6.33 -12.69 17.02
CA PHE A 7 6.56 -11.69 18.05
C PHE A 7 6.68 -10.30 17.42
N VAL A 8 5.86 -9.35 17.92
CA VAL A 8 5.92 -7.95 17.51
C VAL A 8 6.45 -7.13 18.68
N ARG A 9 7.57 -6.45 18.46
CA ARG A 9 8.19 -5.61 19.48
C ARG A 9 7.29 -4.42 19.86
N LYS A 10 7.49 -3.85 21.03
CA LYS A 10 6.77 -2.65 21.45
C LYS A 10 7.19 -1.46 20.59
N PRO A 11 6.24 -0.56 20.23
CA PRO A 11 6.59 0.68 19.53
C PRO A 11 7.50 1.57 20.38
N THR A 12 8.35 2.33 19.70
CA THR A 12 9.26 3.28 20.30
C THR A 12 8.94 4.70 19.81
N ASN A 13 9.58 5.71 20.43
CA ASN A 13 9.47 7.09 19.94
C ASN A 13 10.00 7.23 18.52
N GLN A 14 11.02 6.44 18.16
CA GLN A 14 11.56 6.43 16.79
C GLN A 14 10.51 5.91 15.80
N ASP A 15 9.76 4.88 16.16
CA ASP A 15 8.64 4.39 15.36
C ASP A 15 7.59 5.48 15.13
N ALA A 16 7.25 6.23 16.20
CA ALA A 16 6.28 7.30 16.11
C ALA A 16 6.76 8.41 15.16
N GLN A 17 8.03 8.79 15.24
CA GLN A 17 8.62 9.78 14.33
C GLN A 17 8.58 9.31 12.89
N LEU A 18 8.93 8.05 12.66
CA LEU A 18 8.92 7.48 11.31
C LEU A 18 7.51 7.41 10.73
N LEU A 19 6.52 7.05 11.57
CA LEU A 19 5.12 7.05 11.17
C LEU A 19 4.65 8.45 10.74
N LEU A 20 5.00 9.47 11.51
CA LEU A 20 4.64 10.85 11.20
C LEU A 20 5.32 11.34 9.92
N GLN A 21 6.58 10.95 9.68
CA GLN A 21 7.28 11.27 8.44
C GLN A 21 6.60 10.59 7.24
N LEU A 22 6.18 9.35 7.38
CA LEU A 22 5.47 8.63 6.35
C LEU A 22 4.12 9.29 6.04
N GLU A 23 3.40 9.71 7.09
CA GLU A 23 2.15 10.44 6.95
C GLU A 23 2.35 11.78 6.25
N GLN A 24 3.39 12.53 6.60
CA GLN A 24 3.74 13.78 5.93
C GLN A 24 4.02 13.57 4.44
N LEU A 25 4.74 12.50 4.11
CA LEU A 25 5.03 12.15 2.71
C LEU A 25 3.73 11.90 1.94
N LEU A 26 2.78 11.19 2.54
CA LEU A 26 1.48 10.92 1.93
C LEU A 26 0.67 12.21 1.71
N LEU A 27 0.81 13.17 2.61
CA LEU A 27 0.08 14.44 2.55
C LEU A 27 0.77 15.52 1.72
N MET A 28 1.98 15.29 1.21
CA MET A 28 2.62 16.20 0.26
C MET A 28 1.78 16.28 -1.01
N GLU A 29 1.77 17.46 -1.63
CA GLU A 29 0.82 17.80 -2.69
C GLU A 29 0.67 16.73 -3.78
N PRO A 30 1.74 16.20 -4.41
CA PRO A 30 1.54 15.20 -5.46
C PRO A 30 0.87 13.91 -4.96
N ASN A 31 1.24 13.44 -3.78
CA ASN A 31 0.66 12.24 -3.18
C ASN A 31 -0.76 12.50 -2.70
N GLN A 32 -1.01 13.67 -2.13
CA GLN A 32 -2.34 14.06 -1.66
C GLN A 32 -3.34 14.11 -2.82
N LYS A 33 -2.94 14.66 -3.96
CA LYS A 33 -3.78 14.67 -5.16
C LYS A 33 -4.10 13.26 -5.63
N ALA A 34 -3.10 12.38 -5.66
CA ALA A 34 -3.28 10.98 -6.04
C ALA A 34 -4.22 10.27 -5.09
N LEU A 35 -4.04 10.48 -3.78
CA LEU A 35 -4.88 9.90 -2.75
C LEU A 35 -6.34 10.33 -2.89
N HIS A 36 -6.56 11.62 -3.07
CA HIS A 36 -7.89 12.21 -3.22
C HIS A 36 -8.60 11.64 -4.47
N TRP A 37 -7.88 11.64 -5.59
CA TRP A 37 -8.36 11.09 -6.85
C TRP A 37 -8.70 9.59 -6.73
N PHE A 38 -7.84 8.82 -6.05
CA PHE A 38 -8.06 7.39 -5.85
C PHE A 38 -9.40 7.11 -5.16
N TRP A 39 -9.65 7.78 -4.04
CA TRP A 39 -10.86 7.53 -3.26
C TRP A 39 -12.13 8.09 -3.91
N ARG A 40 -12.03 9.23 -4.59
CA ARG A 40 -13.21 9.91 -5.15
C ARG A 40 -13.52 9.53 -6.58
N ILE A 41 -12.51 9.24 -7.38
CA ILE A 41 -12.68 9.02 -8.82
C ILE A 41 -12.43 7.56 -9.19
N PHE A 42 -11.26 7.01 -8.81
CA PHE A 42 -10.86 5.68 -9.27
C PHE A 42 -11.63 4.56 -8.58
N LEU A 43 -11.64 4.52 -7.26
CA LEU A 43 -12.22 3.42 -6.50
C LEU A 43 -13.71 3.21 -6.77
N PRO A 44 -14.55 4.27 -6.88
CA PRO A 44 -15.96 4.09 -7.17
C PRO A 44 -16.27 3.43 -8.52
N GLN A 45 -15.33 3.45 -9.46
CA GLN A 45 -15.49 2.82 -10.78
C GLN A 45 -15.44 1.30 -10.71
N LYS A 46 -14.92 0.72 -9.63
CA LYS A 46 -14.83 -0.73 -9.40
C LYS A 46 -14.16 -1.48 -10.54
N ILE A 47 -13.09 -0.92 -11.09
CA ILE A 47 -12.32 -1.54 -12.18
C ILE A 47 -11.58 -2.76 -11.64
N GLN A 48 -11.75 -3.92 -12.31
CA GLN A 48 -11.18 -5.19 -11.86
C GLN A 48 -10.42 -5.91 -12.97
N SER A 49 -9.89 -5.18 -13.96
CA SER A 49 -9.05 -5.78 -15.00
C SER A 49 -8.00 -4.80 -15.47
N ILE A 50 -6.85 -5.33 -15.87
CA ILE A 50 -5.78 -4.51 -16.42
C ILE A 50 -6.20 -3.83 -17.74
N ASP A 51 -6.94 -4.54 -18.58
CA ASP A 51 -7.38 -3.99 -19.87
C ASP A 51 -8.27 -2.78 -19.67
N GLN A 52 -9.19 -2.84 -18.72
CA GLN A 52 -10.08 -1.72 -18.39
C GLN A 52 -9.30 -0.54 -17.81
N ILE A 53 -8.32 -0.82 -16.94
CA ILE A 53 -7.46 0.23 -16.37
C ILE A 53 -6.69 0.95 -17.49
N ARG A 54 -6.06 0.18 -18.38
CA ARG A 54 -5.23 0.76 -19.45
C ARG A 54 -6.06 1.51 -20.49
N LYS A 55 -7.30 1.07 -20.72
CA LYS A 55 -8.22 1.76 -21.61
C LYS A 55 -8.67 3.09 -21.04
N THR A 56 -9.01 3.12 -19.76
CA THR A 56 -9.50 4.32 -19.07
C THR A 56 -8.35 5.27 -18.71
N TYR A 57 -7.21 4.72 -18.31
CA TYR A 57 -6.03 5.46 -17.86
C TYR A 57 -4.79 4.96 -18.60
N PRO A 58 -4.61 5.37 -19.86
CA PRO A 58 -3.45 4.93 -20.64
C PRO A 58 -2.16 5.47 -20.05
N SER A 59 -1.02 4.86 -20.44
CA SER A 59 0.31 5.30 -20.01
C SER A 59 0.46 6.81 -20.28
N ASN A 60 1.09 7.51 -19.35
CA ASN A 60 1.30 8.96 -19.37
C ASN A 60 0.04 9.80 -19.12
N SER A 61 -1.11 9.18 -18.86
CA SER A 61 -2.27 9.92 -18.37
C SER A 61 -2.05 10.34 -16.91
N GLU A 62 -2.78 11.35 -16.47
CA GLU A 62 -2.72 11.81 -15.08
C GLU A 62 -3.11 10.70 -14.11
N GLY A 63 -4.18 9.95 -14.43
CA GLY A 63 -4.63 8.82 -13.61
C GLY A 63 -3.58 7.74 -13.49
N SER A 64 -2.92 7.39 -14.59
CA SER A 64 -1.82 6.41 -14.58
C SER A 64 -0.69 6.86 -13.65
N THR A 65 -0.33 8.14 -13.70
CA THR A 65 0.69 8.71 -12.81
C THR A 65 0.27 8.62 -11.35
N TYR A 66 -0.97 8.89 -11.04
CA TYR A 66 -1.48 8.77 -9.67
C TYR A 66 -1.42 7.34 -9.16
N LEU A 67 -1.78 6.37 -9.98
CA LEU A 67 -1.72 4.95 -9.60
C LEU A 67 -0.27 4.51 -9.32
N ASP A 68 0.67 4.92 -10.17
CA ASP A 68 2.08 4.63 -9.98
C ASP A 68 2.61 5.23 -8.67
N ARG A 69 2.21 6.45 -8.39
CA ARG A 69 2.63 7.17 -7.19
C ARG A 69 2.16 6.47 -5.91
N LEU A 70 0.91 6.05 -5.89
CA LEU A 70 0.36 5.33 -4.74
C LEU A 70 1.03 3.97 -4.55
N SER A 71 1.27 3.25 -5.64
CA SER A 71 1.98 1.98 -5.58
C SER A 71 3.39 2.14 -5.00
N ALA A 72 4.12 3.17 -5.44
CA ALA A 72 5.45 3.47 -4.93
C ALA A 72 5.43 3.83 -3.44
N PHE A 73 4.44 4.60 -3.01
CA PHE A 73 4.30 4.95 -1.60
C PHE A 73 4.12 3.70 -0.73
N TRP A 74 3.18 2.83 -1.09
CA TRP A 74 2.91 1.62 -0.31
C TRP A 74 4.06 0.61 -0.37
N GLU A 75 4.78 0.57 -1.47
CA GLU A 75 6.00 -0.24 -1.54
C GLU A 75 7.06 0.27 -0.54
N SER A 76 7.27 1.58 -0.47
CA SER A 76 8.20 2.17 0.50
C SER A 76 7.78 1.92 1.94
N ALA A 77 6.48 2.09 2.23
CA ALA A 77 5.94 1.78 3.54
C ALA A 77 6.16 0.30 3.89
N GLY A 78 5.94 -0.58 2.93
CA GLY A 78 6.16 -2.02 3.09
C GLY A 78 7.60 -2.36 3.40
N VAL A 79 8.56 -1.71 2.73
CA VAL A 79 9.99 -1.90 3.01
C VAL A 79 10.30 -1.60 4.48
N LEU A 80 9.76 -0.50 5.00
CA LEU A 80 10.00 -0.11 6.40
C LEU A 80 9.38 -1.09 7.39
N VAL A 81 8.15 -1.48 7.17
CA VAL A 81 7.44 -2.42 8.06
C VAL A 81 8.04 -3.81 7.97
N ASN A 82 8.26 -4.31 6.76
CA ASN A 82 8.72 -5.69 6.54
C ASN A 82 10.14 -5.92 7.03
N ASN A 83 10.95 -4.87 7.12
CA ASN A 83 12.31 -4.95 7.65
C ASN A 83 12.38 -4.60 9.14
N GLY A 84 11.25 -4.43 9.81
CA GLY A 84 11.21 -4.16 11.25
C GLY A 84 11.64 -2.76 11.65
N LEU A 85 11.79 -1.85 10.70
CA LEU A 85 12.19 -0.46 10.97
C LEU A 85 11.01 0.37 11.47
N LEU A 86 9.81 0.06 11.01
CA LEU A 86 8.58 0.67 11.49
C LEU A 86 7.70 -0.41 12.12
N ASN A 87 7.27 -0.19 13.35
CA ASN A 87 6.48 -1.15 14.11
C ASN A 87 5.15 -1.48 13.40
N GLU A 88 4.87 -2.76 13.23
CA GLU A 88 3.68 -3.25 12.52
C GLU A 88 2.38 -2.77 13.20
N LYS A 89 2.30 -2.91 14.51
CA LYS A 89 1.09 -2.52 15.25
C LYS A 89 0.80 -1.04 15.02
N LEU A 90 1.81 -0.19 15.17
CA LEU A 90 1.66 1.24 15.00
C LEU A 90 1.21 1.58 13.58
N PHE A 91 1.82 0.92 12.60
CA PHE A 91 1.48 1.14 11.19
C PHE A 91 0.03 0.76 10.89
N PHE A 92 -0.40 -0.45 11.29
CA PHE A 92 -1.76 -0.92 10.99
C PHE A 92 -2.83 -0.26 11.85
N ASP A 93 -2.46 0.32 12.99
CA ASP A 93 -3.37 1.17 13.76
C ASP A 93 -3.71 2.45 12.99
N ARG A 94 -2.83 2.91 12.10
CA ARG A 94 -2.99 4.17 11.37
C ARG A 94 -3.44 4.00 9.92
N PHE A 95 -2.93 3.00 9.21
CA PHE A 95 -3.13 2.85 7.77
C PHE A 95 -3.93 1.60 7.41
N TRP A 96 -4.73 1.73 6.37
CA TRP A 96 -5.51 0.64 5.79
C TRP A 96 -5.01 0.41 4.36
N VAL A 97 -4.32 -0.72 4.14
CA VAL A 97 -3.62 -1.02 2.88
C VAL A 97 -4.52 -1.75 1.88
N LYS A 98 -5.45 -2.57 2.37
CA LYS A 98 -6.26 -3.46 1.55
C LYS A 98 -6.93 -2.79 0.34
N PRO A 99 -7.60 -1.63 0.46
CA PRO A 99 -8.24 -1.02 -0.70
C PRO A 99 -7.26 -0.69 -1.82
N TYR A 100 -6.06 -0.27 -1.46
CA TYR A 100 -5.01 0.06 -2.43
C TYR A 100 -4.49 -1.18 -3.12
N TRP A 101 -4.20 -2.23 -2.37
CA TRP A 101 -3.71 -3.48 -2.94
C TRP A 101 -4.75 -4.11 -3.88
N GLU A 102 -6.00 -4.20 -3.45
CA GLU A 102 -7.07 -4.78 -4.26
C GLU A 102 -7.30 -4.02 -5.57
N ALA A 103 -7.09 -2.71 -5.57
CA ALA A 103 -7.25 -1.88 -6.75
C ALA A 103 -6.02 -1.90 -7.66
N LEU A 104 -4.81 -1.93 -7.08
CA LEU A 104 -3.56 -1.77 -7.81
C LEU A 104 -2.92 -3.09 -8.26
N LYS A 105 -3.33 -4.21 -7.68
CA LYS A 105 -2.72 -5.52 -7.98
C LYS A 105 -2.74 -5.90 -9.46
N TYR A 106 -3.76 -5.49 -10.18
CA TYR A 106 -3.87 -5.79 -11.63
C TYR A 106 -2.72 -5.17 -12.42
N ILE A 107 -2.38 -3.92 -12.10
CA ILE A 107 -1.25 -3.23 -12.73
C ILE A 107 0.05 -3.90 -12.33
N ILE A 108 0.21 -4.23 -11.06
CA ILE A 108 1.42 -4.83 -10.53
C ILE A 108 1.70 -6.19 -11.18
N PHE A 109 0.67 -7.04 -11.27
CA PHE A 109 0.81 -8.34 -11.92
C PHE A 109 1.16 -8.20 -13.39
N SER A 110 0.54 -7.24 -14.10
CA SER A 110 0.86 -6.95 -15.50
C SER A 110 2.29 -6.46 -15.67
N ASP A 111 2.74 -5.57 -14.79
CA ASP A 111 4.10 -5.02 -14.85
C ASP A 111 5.16 -6.11 -14.57
N ARG A 112 4.89 -7.02 -13.65
CA ARG A 112 5.77 -8.17 -13.37
C ARG A 112 5.93 -9.04 -14.61
N GLU A 113 4.83 -9.31 -15.30
CA GLU A 113 4.84 -10.15 -16.49
C GLU A 113 5.55 -9.44 -17.65
N THR A 114 5.23 -8.18 -17.90
CA THR A 114 5.80 -7.39 -19.00
C THR A 114 7.32 -7.22 -18.84
N ASN A 115 7.78 -6.95 -17.62
CA ASN A 115 9.20 -6.69 -17.34
C ASN A 115 9.95 -7.95 -16.90
N LYS A 116 9.27 -9.08 -16.78
CA LYS A 116 9.84 -10.35 -16.29
C LYS A 116 10.56 -10.16 -14.95
N GLU A 117 9.95 -9.40 -14.06
CA GLU A 117 10.51 -9.08 -12.74
C GLU A 117 9.46 -9.27 -11.65
N GLN A 118 9.57 -10.37 -10.90
CA GLN A 118 8.62 -10.73 -9.85
C GLN A 118 8.76 -9.86 -8.60
N ARG A 119 9.83 -9.10 -8.48
CA ARG A 119 10.09 -8.26 -7.30
C ARG A 119 9.36 -6.93 -7.31
N ILE A 120 8.72 -6.57 -8.42
CA ILE A 120 7.97 -5.33 -8.52
C ILE A 120 6.87 -5.32 -7.44
N ALA A 121 6.88 -4.31 -6.56
CA ALA A 121 5.93 -4.12 -5.47
C ALA A 121 5.82 -5.32 -4.53
N GLU A 122 6.91 -6.08 -4.33
CA GLU A 122 6.90 -7.26 -3.44
C GLU A 122 6.60 -6.89 -1.99
N HIS A 123 7.06 -5.75 -1.54
CA HIS A 123 6.83 -5.29 -0.17
C HIS A 123 5.42 -4.75 0.04
N PHE A 124 4.84 -4.14 -0.98
CA PHE A 124 3.44 -3.73 -0.96
C PHE A 124 2.53 -4.98 -0.82
N GLU A 125 2.79 -6.00 -1.62
CA GLU A 125 2.04 -7.26 -1.56
C GLU A 125 2.16 -7.92 -0.19
N LEU A 126 3.38 -8.03 0.33
CA LEU A 126 3.63 -8.62 1.65
C LEU A 126 2.96 -7.81 2.75
N LEU A 127 2.98 -6.49 2.65
CA LEU A 127 2.31 -5.60 3.59
C LEU A 127 0.80 -5.87 3.63
N ALA A 128 0.18 -6.04 2.48
CA ALA A 128 -1.25 -6.35 2.37
C ALA A 128 -1.57 -7.72 3.00
N LYS A 129 -0.71 -8.71 2.82
CA LYS A 129 -0.86 -10.03 3.44
C LYS A 129 -0.75 -9.96 4.96
N LYS A 130 0.21 -9.18 5.46
CA LYS A 130 0.37 -8.96 6.91
C LYS A 130 -0.87 -8.28 7.50
N GLU A 131 -1.45 -7.33 6.81
CA GLU A 131 -2.66 -6.66 7.26
C GLU A 131 -3.82 -7.64 7.43
N GLN A 132 -3.97 -8.60 6.53
CA GLN A 132 -5.01 -9.63 6.66
C GLN A 132 -4.86 -10.42 7.96
N VAL A 133 -3.63 -10.76 8.32
CA VAL A 133 -3.34 -11.47 9.58
C VAL A 133 -3.72 -10.56 10.77
N TRP A 134 -3.36 -9.29 10.72
CA TRP A 134 -3.72 -8.32 11.76
C TRP A 134 -5.23 -8.21 11.94
N GLN A 135 -5.98 -8.09 10.86
CA GLN A 135 -7.44 -7.96 10.88
C GLN A 135 -8.11 -9.19 11.48
N LYS A 136 -7.64 -10.39 11.14
CA LYS A 136 -8.16 -11.62 11.71
C LYS A 136 -7.93 -11.68 13.22
N ARG A 137 -6.76 -11.24 13.68
CA ARG A 137 -6.42 -11.21 15.11
C ARG A 137 -7.29 -10.22 15.87
N ALA A 138 -7.52 -9.03 15.29
CA ALA A 138 -8.37 -8.02 15.90
C ALA A 138 -9.82 -8.49 16.01
N SER A 139 -10.36 -9.20 15.00
CA SER A 139 -11.74 -9.65 15.00
C SER A 139 -11.97 -10.91 15.85
N SER A 140 -10.93 -11.61 16.25
CA SER A 140 -11.05 -12.83 17.06
C SER A 140 -11.02 -12.57 18.58
N LYS A 141 -10.89 -11.31 18.97
CA LYS A 141 -10.86 -10.92 20.40
C LYS A 141 -12.26 -10.69 20.95
#